data_82968a8d0885a18a8ae6fb2ff334aeb9
#
_entry.id   82968a8d0885a18a8ae6fb2ff334aeb9
#
_cell.length_a   1.000
_cell.length_b   1.000
_cell.length_c   1.000
_cell.angle_alpha   90.00
_cell.angle_beta   90.00
_cell.angle_gamma   90.00
#
_symmetry.space_group_name_H-M   'P 1'
#
loop_
_entity.id
_entity.type
_entity.pdbx_description
1 polymer ?
#
loop_
_entity_poly.entity_id
_entity_poly.type
_entity_poly.pdbx_seq_one_letter_code
_entity_poly.pdbx_strand_id
1 'polypeptide(L)'
;MKDFDLLNIKCPHCGGQVEYKTYASINSKSDPELKEQLLSGQLFRYECPHCHEKGYLGFPFLYHDPVNHILIQYTSPEKRDETLKTFIGNIAKAKEILGNEFDKYRYRLVDEFGLLCEKISCFDNGLDDRVLEITKILVGYILEQRNQINDEERLYLYDAGDHLRADIINQNVKTMKQIKINKEIYNVAKRDYSQYFDEEKTKFAIINEEWAATLLNKISKKN
;
A
#
# COMPACT_ATOMS: atom_id res chain seq x y z
N MET A 1 -1.51 13.02 -23.26
CA MET A 1 -2.31 13.51 -22.11
C MET A 1 -2.98 12.29 -21.54
N LYS A 2 -2.84 12.01 -20.26
CA LYS A 2 -3.41 10.81 -19.66
C LYS A 2 -4.93 10.95 -19.54
N ASP A 3 -5.66 9.85 -19.82
CA ASP A 3 -7.10 9.80 -19.64
C ASP A 3 -7.44 9.87 -18.15
N PHE A 4 -8.28 10.82 -17.79
CA PHE A 4 -8.86 10.97 -16.46
C PHE A 4 -10.38 11.09 -16.59
N ASP A 5 -11.08 10.64 -15.56
CA ASP A 5 -12.51 10.86 -15.44
C ASP A 5 -12.79 12.08 -14.55
N LEU A 6 -13.81 12.84 -14.89
CA LEU A 6 -14.31 13.94 -14.06
C LEU A 6 -15.53 13.46 -13.27
N LEU A 7 -15.40 13.47 -11.97
CA LEU A 7 -16.51 13.24 -11.06
C LEU A 7 -17.03 14.57 -10.52
N ASN A 8 -18.35 14.75 -10.53
CA ASN A 8 -19.01 15.85 -9.85
C ASN A 8 -19.38 15.41 -8.43
N ILE A 9 -18.67 15.94 -7.43
CA ILE A 9 -18.94 15.68 -6.02
C ILE A 9 -19.59 16.89 -5.36
N LYS A 10 -20.37 16.66 -4.30
CA LYS A 10 -20.92 17.74 -3.47
C LYS A 10 -19.96 18.06 -2.34
N CYS A 11 -19.62 19.33 -2.19
CA CYS A 11 -18.86 19.80 -1.05
C CYS A 11 -19.62 19.51 0.26
N PRO A 12 -19.04 18.80 1.22
CA PRO A 12 -19.72 18.50 2.48
C PRO A 12 -19.97 19.73 3.35
N HIS A 13 -19.26 20.83 3.12
CA HIS A 13 -19.39 22.05 3.90
C HIS A 13 -20.49 22.98 3.35
N CYS A 14 -20.53 23.26 2.02
CA CYS A 14 -21.46 24.23 1.43
C CYS A 14 -22.48 23.63 0.45
N GLY A 15 -22.38 22.33 0.13
CA GLY A 15 -23.23 21.65 -0.85
C GLY A 15 -22.94 22.00 -2.31
N GLY A 16 -21.99 22.91 -2.58
CA GLY A 16 -21.61 23.32 -3.94
C GLY A 16 -20.97 22.18 -4.73
N GLN A 17 -21.08 22.24 -6.04
CA GLN A 17 -20.48 21.24 -6.95
C GLN A 17 -18.97 21.45 -7.06
N VAL A 18 -18.22 20.35 -7.01
CA VAL A 18 -16.76 20.31 -7.17
C VAL A 18 -16.42 19.31 -8.26
N GLU A 19 -15.74 19.74 -9.30
CA GLU A 19 -15.17 18.83 -10.29
C GLU A 19 -13.92 18.18 -9.70
N TYR A 20 -13.89 16.85 -9.69
CA TYR A 20 -12.81 16.06 -9.12
C TYR A 20 -12.26 15.08 -10.16
N LYS A 21 -10.93 15.11 -10.36
CA LYS A 21 -10.25 14.22 -11.31
C LYS A 21 -9.95 12.88 -10.66
N THR A 22 -10.29 11.80 -11.36
CA THR A 22 -9.93 10.44 -10.98
C THR A 22 -9.21 9.74 -12.12
N TYR A 23 -8.48 8.70 -11.79
CA TYR A 23 -7.69 7.92 -12.74
C TYR A 23 -7.99 6.44 -12.54
N ALA A 24 -8.32 5.73 -13.62
CA ALA A 24 -8.52 4.29 -13.56
C ALA A 24 -7.21 3.52 -13.30
N SER A 25 -6.09 4.08 -13.77
CA SER A 25 -4.75 3.50 -13.56
C SER A 25 -3.67 4.57 -13.51
N ILE A 26 -2.58 4.27 -12.81
CA ILE A 26 -1.38 5.09 -12.72
C ILE A 26 -0.19 4.20 -13.07
N ASN A 27 0.57 4.57 -14.09
CA ASN A 27 1.77 3.83 -14.49
C ASN A 27 3.01 4.60 -14.05
N SER A 28 3.83 4.01 -13.18
CA SER A 28 5.00 4.67 -12.57
C SER A 28 6.02 5.19 -13.61
N LYS A 29 6.10 4.54 -14.77
CA LYS A 29 7.04 4.90 -15.83
C LYS A 29 6.51 5.99 -16.76
N SER A 30 5.24 5.92 -17.18
CA SER A 30 4.64 6.90 -18.09
C SER A 30 4.08 8.13 -17.37
N ASP A 31 3.75 7.99 -16.08
CA ASP A 31 3.09 9.03 -15.28
C ASP A 31 3.87 9.33 -13.97
N PRO A 32 5.16 9.69 -14.05
CA PRO A 32 5.97 9.90 -12.84
C PRO A 32 5.41 11.02 -11.94
N GLU A 33 4.83 12.05 -12.53
CA GLU A 33 4.20 13.15 -11.79
C GLU A 33 2.96 12.68 -10.99
N LEU A 34 2.16 11.76 -11.56
CA LEU A 34 1.02 11.19 -10.82
C LEU A 34 1.49 10.27 -9.68
N LYS A 35 2.59 9.55 -9.88
CA LYS A 35 3.22 8.77 -8.80
C LYS A 35 3.67 9.70 -7.65
N GLU A 36 4.28 10.83 -7.96
CA GLU A 36 4.69 11.81 -6.96
C GLU A 36 3.50 12.43 -6.22
N GLN A 37 2.45 12.84 -6.96
CA GLN A 37 1.20 13.33 -6.37
C GLN A 37 0.52 12.27 -5.50
N LEU A 38 0.56 11.00 -5.91
CA LEU A 38 0.05 9.88 -5.13
C LEU A 38 0.80 9.76 -3.80
N LEU A 39 2.13 9.65 -3.83
CA LEU A 39 2.95 9.45 -2.65
C LEU A 39 2.90 10.65 -1.68
N SER A 40 2.70 11.86 -2.20
CA SER A 40 2.50 13.06 -1.38
C SER A 40 1.05 13.25 -0.89
N GLY A 41 0.12 12.40 -1.31
CA GLY A 41 -1.31 12.51 -1.00
C GLY A 41 -2.03 13.65 -1.75
N GLN A 42 -1.33 14.38 -2.62
CA GLN A 42 -1.94 15.47 -3.39
C GLN A 42 -2.99 14.97 -4.38
N LEU A 43 -2.83 13.73 -4.88
CA LEU A 43 -3.77 13.12 -5.82
C LEU A 43 -5.20 13.05 -5.29
N PHE A 44 -5.37 12.95 -3.99
CA PHE A 44 -6.67 12.82 -3.33
C PHE A 44 -7.22 14.13 -2.78
N ARG A 45 -6.51 15.24 -2.98
CA ARG A 45 -6.96 16.56 -2.51
C ARG A 45 -7.92 17.20 -3.48
N TYR A 46 -8.93 17.87 -2.93
CA TYR A 46 -9.74 18.81 -3.66
C TYR A 46 -9.91 20.12 -2.87
N GLU A 47 -10.19 21.20 -3.57
CA GLU A 47 -10.59 22.47 -3.00
C GLU A 47 -11.94 22.88 -3.60
N CYS A 48 -12.91 23.22 -2.76
CA CYS A 48 -14.22 23.65 -3.20
C CYS A 48 -14.14 25.05 -3.83
N PRO A 49 -14.60 25.25 -5.09
CA PRO A 49 -14.54 26.57 -5.74
C PRO A 49 -15.51 27.59 -5.14
N HIS A 50 -16.46 27.15 -4.31
CA HIS A 50 -17.48 28.02 -3.72
C HIS A 50 -17.13 28.52 -2.31
N CYS A 51 -16.54 27.67 -1.47
CA CYS A 51 -16.24 28.01 -0.08
C CYS A 51 -14.78 27.84 0.31
N HIS A 52 -13.93 27.42 -0.62
CA HIS A 52 -12.49 27.17 -0.45
C HIS A 52 -12.14 26.11 0.60
N GLU A 53 -13.14 25.34 1.06
CA GLU A 53 -12.90 24.20 1.93
C GLU A 53 -12.08 23.15 1.19
N LYS A 54 -11.06 22.60 1.89
CA LYS A 54 -10.15 21.56 1.36
C LYS A 54 -10.51 20.22 1.96
N GLY A 55 -10.53 19.21 1.13
CA GLY A 55 -10.82 17.85 1.56
C GLY A 55 -9.99 16.81 0.82
N TYR A 56 -10.21 15.56 1.21
CA TYR A 56 -9.59 14.38 0.61
C TYR A 56 -10.68 13.41 0.19
N LEU A 57 -10.55 12.88 -1.02
CA LEU A 57 -11.45 11.87 -1.54
C LEU A 57 -10.63 10.78 -2.23
N GLY A 58 -10.55 9.59 -1.60
CA GLY A 58 -9.96 8.40 -2.20
C GLY A 58 -10.84 7.83 -3.30
N PHE A 59 -10.22 7.30 -4.34
CA PHE A 59 -10.89 6.58 -5.42
C PHE A 59 -10.11 5.30 -5.75
N PRO A 60 -10.79 4.25 -6.24
CA PRO A 60 -10.10 3.02 -6.61
C PRO A 60 -9.32 3.22 -7.92
N PHE A 61 -8.13 2.65 -8.00
CA PHE A 61 -7.29 2.65 -9.21
C PHE A 61 -6.29 1.50 -9.20
N LEU A 62 -5.73 1.20 -10.37
CA LEU A 62 -4.65 0.27 -10.53
C LEU A 62 -3.31 1.02 -10.58
N TYR A 63 -2.41 0.77 -9.65
CA TYR A 63 -1.02 1.21 -9.73
C TYR A 63 -0.20 0.15 -10.49
N HIS A 64 0.45 0.55 -11.57
CA HIS A 64 1.27 -0.30 -12.41
C HIS A 64 2.72 0.17 -12.38
N ASP A 65 3.61 -0.69 -11.93
CA ASP A 65 5.05 -0.49 -11.99
C ASP A 65 5.69 -1.54 -12.92
N PRO A 66 5.95 -1.17 -14.18
CA PRO A 66 6.54 -2.08 -15.15
C PRO A 66 8.03 -2.36 -14.90
N VAL A 67 8.72 -1.52 -14.12
CA VAL A 67 10.14 -1.68 -13.79
C VAL A 67 10.31 -2.76 -12.74
N ASN A 68 9.51 -2.71 -11.67
CA ASN A 68 9.54 -3.68 -10.58
C ASN A 68 8.62 -4.88 -10.81
N HIS A 69 7.87 -4.93 -11.92
CA HIS A 69 6.85 -5.92 -12.24
C HIS A 69 5.80 -6.05 -11.13
N ILE A 70 5.19 -4.92 -10.78
CA ILE A 70 4.20 -4.81 -9.70
C ILE A 70 2.89 -4.25 -10.24
N LEU A 71 1.79 -4.88 -9.84
CA LEU A 71 0.44 -4.36 -9.98
C LEU A 71 -0.21 -4.29 -8.60
N ILE A 72 -0.61 -3.08 -8.17
CA ILE A 72 -1.30 -2.87 -6.90
C ILE A 72 -2.68 -2.31 -7.18
N GLN A 73 -3.71 -3.05 -6.83
CA GLN A 73 -5.09 -2.56 -6.84
C GLN A 73 -5.36 -1.83 -5.53
N TYR A 74 -5.61 -0.52 -5.60
CA TYR A 74 -6.10 0.26 -4.47
C TYR A 74 -7.63 0.33 -4.49
N THR A 75 -8.25 0.19 -3.32
CA THR A 75 -9.71 0.25 -3.15
C THR A 75 -10.06 0.78 -1.76
N SER A 76 -11.34 0.99 -1.48
CA SER A 76 -11.78 1.25 -0.10
C SER A 76 -12.03 -0.07 0.65
N PRO A 77 -11.97 -0.07 2.00
CA PRO A 77 -12.22 -1.26 2.81
C PRO A 77 -13.57 -1.92 2.51
N GLU A 78 -14.62 -1.12 2.29
CA GLU A 78 -15.99 -1.61 2.04
C GLU A 78 -16.11 -2.36 0.71
N LYS A 79 -15.25 -2.04 -0.27
CA LYS A 79 -15.26 -2.66 -1.61
C LYS A 79 -14.19 -3.73 -1.79
N ARG A 80 -13.44 -4.04 -0.76
CA ARG A 80 -12.27 -4.95 -0.82
C ARG A 80 -12.59 -6.29 -1.47
N ASP A 81 -13.62 -6.98 -1.01
CA ASP A 81 -13.94 -8.34 -1.48
C ASP A 81 -14.48 -8.35 -2.92
N GLU A 82 -15.28 -7.35 -3.29
CA GLU A 82 -15.76 -7.19 -4.66
C GLU A 82 -14.60 -6.86 -5.60
N THR A 83 -13.75 -5.91 -5.20
CA THR A 83 -12.57 -5.52 -5.97
C THR A 83 -11.60 -6.67 -6.14
N LEU A 84 -11.38 -7.48 -5.10
CA LEU A 84 -10.53 -8.66 -5.16
C LEU A 84 -10.98 -9.64 -6.24
N LYS A 85 -12.27 -9.98 -6.27
CA LYS A 85 -12.85 -10.88 -7.29
C LYS A 85 -12.65 -10.33 -8.70
N THR A 86 -12.94 -9.05 -8.90
CA THR A 86 -12.79 -8.37 -10.20
C THR A 86 -11.33 -8.32 -10.62
N PHE A 87 -10.42 -8.01 -9.71
CA PHE A 87 -8.99 -7.92 -9.97
C PHE A 87 -8.41 -9.28 -10.39
N ILE A 88 -8.77 -10.37 -9.70
CA ILE A 88 -8.36 -11.73 -10.09
C ILE A 88 -8.84 -12.06 -11.50
N GLY A 89 -10.12 -11.79 -11.80
CA GLY A 89 -10.70 -12.05 -13.13
C GLY A 89 -10.03 -11.24 -14.24
N ASN A 90 -9.70 -9.99 -13.99
CA ASN A 90 -8.99 -9.12 -14.95
C ASN A 90 -7.56 -9.60 -15.21
N ILE A 91 -6.85 -10.05 -14.18
CA ILE A 91 -5.51 -10.62 -14.35
C ILE A 91 -5.55 -11.91 -15.16
N ALA A 92 -6.50 -12.80 -14.89
CA ALA A 92 -6.66 -14.03 -15.67
C ALA A 92 -6.87 -13.74 -17.15
N LYS A 93 -7.79 -12.82 -17.48
CA LYS A 93 -8.02 -12.38 -18.87
C LYS A 93 -6.79 -11.72 -19.50
N ALA A 94 -6.07 -10.88 -18.75
CA ALA A 94 -4.86 -10.23 -19.24
C ALA A 94 -3.76 -11.25 -19.56
N LYS A 95 -3.61 -12.29 -18.75
CA LYS A 95 -2.66 -13.39 -19.01
C LYS A 95 -3.00 -14.17 -20.27
N GLU A 96 -4.29 -14.44 -20.52
CA GLU A 96 -4.74 -15.12 -21.74
C GLU A 96 -4.38 -14.31 -23.00
N ILE A 97 -4.46 -12.97 -22.94
CA ILE A 97 -4.24 -12.08 -24.09
C ILE A 97 -2.75 -11.77 -24.30
N LEU A 98 -2.04 -11.48 -23.21
CA LEU A 98 -0.68 -10.93 -23.21
C LEU A 98 0.41 -11.96 -22.88
N GLY A 99 0.00 -13.19 -22.54
CA GLY A 99 0.91 -14.32 -22.34
C GLY A 99 1.82 -14.17 -21.12
N ASN A 100 2.99 -14.82 -21.20
CA ASN A 100 3.89 -15.05 -20.07
C ASN A 100 4.55 -13.80 -19.47
N GLU A 101 4.44 -12.62 -20.11
CA GLU A 101 4.97 -11.37 -19.53
C GLU A 101 4.35 -11.08 -18.16
N PHE A 102 3.05 -11.38 -17.99
CA PHE A 102 2.35 -11.22 -16.73
C PHE A 102 2.77 -12.20 -15.63
N ASP A 103 3.47 -13.28 -16.00
CA ASP A 103 3.98 -14.23 -15.00
C ASP A 103 5.14 -13.68 -14.17
N LYS A 104 5.77 -12.61 -14.62
CA LYS A 104 6.82 -11.91 -13.87
C LYS A 104 6.26 -10.99 -12.78
N TYR A 105 4.97 -10.64 -12.88
CA TYR A 105 4.36 -9.65 -11.99
C TYR A 105 3.94 -10.24 -10.65
N ARG A 106 4.10 -9.42 -9.61
CA ARG A 106 3.48 -9.61 -8.31
C ARG A 106 2.23 -8.74 -8.24
N TYR A 107 1.16 -9.28 -7.70
CA TYR A 107 -0.16 -8.66 -7.64
C TYR A 107 -0.50 -8.41 -6.18
N ARG A 108 -0.89 -7.18 -5.85
CA ARG A 108 -1.27 -6.77 -4.50
C ARG A 108 -2.62 -6.06 -4.52
N LEU A 109 -3.40 -6.27 -3.49
CA LEU A 109 -4.58 -5.47 -3.21
C LEU A 109 -4.37 -4.78 -1.87
N VAL A 110 -4.63 -3.48 -1.81
CA VAL A 110 -4.55 -2.66 -0.62
C VAL A 110 -5.78 -1.77 -0.50
N ASP A 111 -6.26 -1.60 0.71
CA ASP A 111 -7.47 -0.84 1.05
C ASP A 111 -7.18 0.33 2.02
N GLU A 112 -5.91 0.60 2.25
CA GLU A 112 -5.44 1.70 3.09
C GLU A 112 -4.33 2.48 2.38
N PHE A 113 -4.43 3.81 2.42
CA PHE A 113 -3.50 4.68 1.71
C PHE A 113 -2.05 4.58 2.25
N GLY A 114 -1.89 4.46 3.56
CA GLY A 114 -0.58 4.29 4.18
C GLY A 114 0.12 3.01 3.71
N LEU A 115 -0.63 1.90 3.62
CA LEU A 115 -0.12 0.62 3.09
C LEU A 115 0.24 0.72 1.60
N LEU A 116 -0.54 1.46 0.81
CA LEU A 116 -0.22 1.69 -0.60
C LEU A 116 1.14 2.40 -0.74
N CYS A 117 1.33 3.51 -0.02
CA CYS A 117 2.59 4.26 -0.04
C CYS A 117 3.77 3.42 0.46
N GLU A 118 3.58 2.66 1.53
CA GLU A 118 4.59 1.75 2.08
C GLU A 118 5.01 0.69 1.05
N LYS A 119 4.04 0.04 0.38
CA LYS A 119 4.34 -0.98 -0.64
C LYS A 119 5.05 -0.40 -1.86
N ILE A 120 4.61 0.75 -2.36
CA ILE A 120 5.30 1.42 -3.47
C ILE A 120 6.75 1.72 -3.06
N SER A 121 6.97 2.32 -1.89
CA SER A 121 8.31 2.61 -1.38
C SER A 121 9.15 1.34 -1.17
N CYS A 122 8.54 0.27 -0.66
CA CYS A 122 9.19 -1.02 -0.48
C CYS A 122 9.76 -1.55 -1.80
N PHE A 123 8.96 -1.56 -2.86
CA PHE A 123 9.38 -2.06 -4.16
C PHE A 123 10.35 -1.11 -4.87
N ASP A 124 10.21 0.19 -4.74
CA ASP A 124 11.14 1.19 -5.28
C ASP A 124 12.55 1.03 -4.70
N ASN A 125 12.67 0.57 -3.46
CA ASN A 125 13.93 0.32 -2.78
C ASN A 125 14.41 -1.15 -2.88
N GLY A 126 13.77 -1.97 -3.73
CA GLY A 126 14.15 -3.37 -3.96
C GLY A 126 13.94 -4.27 -2.76
N LEU A 127 13.07 -3.88 -1.83
CA LEU A 127 12.70 -4.70 -0.67
C LEU A 127 11.59 -5.70 -1.05
N ASP A 128 11.46 -6.75 -0.24
CA ASP A 128 10.37 -7.71 -0.33
C ASP A 128 9.27 -7.34 0.68
N ASP A 129 8.05 -7.09 0.18
CA ASP A 129 6.93 -6.66 1.01
C ASP A 129 6.50 -7.73 2.03
N ARG A 130 6.75 -9.01 1.77
CA ARG A 130 6.50 -10.11 2.70
C ARG A 130 7.44 -10.05 3.91
N VAL A 131 8.71 -9.77 3.63
CA VAL A 131 9.72 -9.56 4.69
C VAL A 131 9.40 -8.29 5.48
N LEU A 132 8.96 -7.24 4.80
CA LEU A 132 8.61 -5.98 5.45
C LEU A 132 7.44 -6.15 6.43
N GLU A 133 6.39 -6.90 6.07
CA GLU A 133 5.27 -7.17 6.97
C GLU A 133 5.69 -7.99 8.20
N ILE A 134 6.57 -8.98 8.04
CA ILE A 134 7.14 -9.70 9.20
C ILE A 134 7.97 -8.73 10.06
N THR A 135 8.78 -7.88 9.42
CA THR A 135 9.58 -6.87 10.12
C THR A 135 8.71 -5.92 10.93
N LYS A 136 7.53 -5.53 10.40
CA LYS A 136 6.57 -4.69 11.13
C LYS A 136 6.09 -5.35 12.41
N ILE A 137 5.76 -6.65 12.40
CA ILE A 137 5.37 -7.38 13.61
C ILE A 137 6.51 -7.36 14.64
N LEU A 138 7.75 -7.63 14.21
CA LEU A 138 8.90 -7.62 15.13
C LEU A 138 9.16 -6.23 15.71
N VAL A 139 9.09 -5.20 14.87
CA VAL A 139 9.25 -3.79 15.30
C VAL A 139 8.09 -3.39 16.21
N GLY A 140 6.85 -3.70 15.84
CA GLY A 140 5.66 -3.44 16.65
C GLY A 140 5.80 -4.00 18.06
N TYR A 141 6.16 -5.28 18.17
CA TYR A 141 6.42 -5.92 19.47
C TYR A 141 7.49 -5.17 20.30
N ILE A 142 8.61 -4.78 19.69
CA ILE A 142 9.67 -4.02 20.38
C ILE A 142 9.16 -2.66 20.86
N LEU A 143 8.36 -1.97 20.04
CA LEU A 143 7.82 -0.65 20.36
C LEU A 143 6.76 -0.73 21.47
N GLU A 144 5.92 -1.77 21.49
CA GLU A 144 4.95 -2.06 22.55
C GLU A 144 5.65 -2.27 23.89
N GLN A 145 6.70 -3.11 23.94
CA GLN A 145 7.48 -3.33 25.16
C GLN A 145 8.12 -2.04 25.71
N ARG A 146 8.30 -1.04 24.88
CA ARG A 146 8.85 0.29 25.22
C ARG A 146 7.77 1.35 25.46
N ASN A 147 6.50 1.00 25.38
CA ASN A 147 5.35 1.92 25.42
C ASN A 147 5.45 3.05 24.37
N GLN A 148 5.98 2.73 23.19
CA GLN A 148 6.18 3.68 22.09
C GLN A 148 5.09 3.57 21.01
N ILE A 149 4.27 2.52 21.03
CA ILE A 149 3.08 2.31 20.18
C ILE A 149 1.96 1.71 21.02
N ASN A 150 0.72 1.97 20.63
CA ASN A 150 -0.50 1.40 21.22
C ASN A 150 -1.49 0.93 20.14
N ASP A 151 -2.57 0.27 20.55
CA ASP A 151 -3.56 -0.36 19.64
C ASP A 151 -4.30 0.60 18.71
N GLU A 152 -4.32 1.90 19.03
CA GLU A 152 -4.95 2.93 18.19
C GLU A 152 -4.01 3.47 17.09
N GLU A 153 -2.76 3.07 17.11
CA GLU A 153 -1.72 3.56 16.22
C GLU A 153 -1.39 2.53 15.14
N ARG A 154 -1.10 3.01 13.92
CA ARG A 154 -0.67 2.22 12.78
C ARG A 154 0.82 2.43 12.52
N LEU A 155 1.52 1.33 12.28
CA LEU A 155 2.94 1.32 11.98
C LEU A 155 3.17 1.12 10.47
N TYR A 156 3.95 2.02 9.88
CA TYR A 156 4.45 1.90 8.52
C TYR A 156 5.97 1.96 8.53
N LEU A 157 6.61 1.16 7.69
CA LEU A 157 8.07 1.12 7.58
C LEU A 157 8.53 1.56 6.19
N TYR A 158 9.46 2.48 6.16
CA TYR A 158 10.07 3.00 4.94
C TYR A 158 11.58 2.83 4.97
N ASP A 159 12.17 2.45 3.83
CA ASP A 159 13.63 2.43 3.70
C ASP A 159 14.18 3.86 3.60
N ALA A 160 15.07 4.22 4.49
CA ALA A 160 15.78 5.49 4.51
C ALA A 160 17.29 5.31 4.20
N GLY A 161 17.64 4.19 3.54
CA GLY A 161 19.01 3.84 3.14
C GLY A 161 19.76 3.08 4.24
N ASP A 162 20.32 3.80 5.21
CA ASP A 162 21.10 3.21 6.31
C ASP A 162 20.22 2.65 7.45
N HIS A 163 18.93 3.00 7.48
CA HIS A 163 17.99 2.56 8.49
C HIS A 163 16.57 2.42 7.90
N LEU A 164 15.65 1.85 8.69
CA LEU A 164 14.22 1.95 8.43
C LEU A 164 13.64 3.12 9.23
N ARG A 165 12.80 3.93 8.58
CA ARG A 165 11.98 4.92 9.24
C ARG A 165 10.64 4.28 9.59
N ALA A 166 10.29 4.27 10.87
CA ALA A 166 9.00 3.85 11.36
C ALA A 166 8.10 5.08 11.53
N ASP A 167 7.05 5.18 10.71
CA ASP A 167 6.01 6.19 10.85
C ASP A 167 4.86 5.57 11.64
N ILE A 168 4.58 6.13 12.82
CA ILE A 168 3.51 5.67 13.72
C ILE A 168 2.42 6.73 13.71
N ILE A 169 1.25 6.34 13.21
CA ILE A 169 0.14 7.25 12.94
C ILE A 169 -1.06 6.88 13.80
N ASN A 170 -1.55 7.81 14.60
CA ASN A 170 -2.85 7.72 15.24
C ASN A 170 -3.87 8.48 14.36
N GLN A 171 -4.77 7.73 13.73
CA GLN A 171 -5.77 8.30 12.82
C GLN A 171 -6.86 9.09 13.56
N ASN A 172 -7.16 8.75 14.82
CA ASN A 172 -8.21 9.39 15.60
C ASN A 172 -7.83 10.82 16.00
N VAL A 173 -6.58 11.01 16.47
CA VAL A 173 -6.07 12.31 16.92
C VAL A 173 -5.15 13.00 15.90
N LYS A 174 -4.97 12.40 14.72
CA LYS A 174 -4.16 12.90 13.60
C LYS A 174 -2.72 13.26 14.01
N THR A 175 -2.13 12.46 14.87
CA THR A 175 -0.71 12.60 15.27
C THR A 175 0.15 11.60 14.53
N MET A 176 1.40 12.00 14.27
CA MET A 176 2.41 11.14 13.66
C MET A 176 3.71 11.25 14.47
N LYS A 177 4.30 10.11 14.77
CA LYS A 177 5.65 9.99 15.35
C LYS A 177 6.55 9.29 14.33
N GLN A 178 7.82 9.66 14.31
CA GLN A 178 8.82 8.99 13.49
C GLN A 178 9.91 8.42 14.38
N ILE A 179 10.25 7.16 14.18
CA ILE A 179 11.30 6.47 14.93
C ILE A 179 12.29 5.83 13.94
N LYS A 180 13.57 5.99 14.25
CA LYS A 180 14.65 5.35 13.50
C LYS A 180 14.82 3.89 14.00
N ILE A 181 14.73 2.94 13.11
CA ILE A 181 14.86 1.49 13.37
C ILE A 181 16.10 0.97 12.64
N ASN A 182 16.91 0.17 13.33
CA ASN A 182 18.06 -0.47 12.70
C ASN A 182 17.58 -1.41 11.59
N LYS A 183 18.08 -1.22 10.36
CA LYS A 183 17.72 -2.03 9.18
C LYS A 183 18.12 -3.51 9.32
N GLU A 184 19.02 -3.84 10.26
CA GLU A 184 19.39 -5.22 10.53
C GLU A 184 18.19 -6.10 10.92
N ILE A 185 17.15 -5.53 11.52
CA ILE A 185 15.92 -6.28 11.83
C ILE A 185 15.24 -6.82 10.55
N TYR A 186 15.28 -6.06 9.44
CA TYR A 186 14.78 -6.53 8.15
C TYR A 186 15.68 -7.64 7.58
N ASN A 187 16.99 -7.51 7.70
CA ASN A 187 17.94 -8.52 7.23
C ASN A 187 17.77 -9.84 7.98
N VAL A 188 17.60 -9.77 9.30
CA VAL A 188 17.29 -10.93 10.15
C VAL A 188 15.96 -11.56 9.72
N ALA A 189 14.90 -10.76 9.57
CA ALA A 189 13.61 -11.27 9.12
C ALA A 189 13.72 -11.94 7.73
N LYS A 190 14.48 -11.35 6.81
CA LYS A 190 14.70 -11.91 5.47
C LYS A 190 15.45 -13.26 5.54
N ARG A 191 16.53 -13.32 6.30
CA ARG A 191 17.33 -14.55 6.47
C ARG A 191 16.50 -15.68 7.08
N ASP A 192 15.73 -15.39 8.13
CA ASP A 192 15.13 -16.42 8.95
C ASP A 192 13.77 -16.88 8.40
N TYR A 193 13.04 -16.01 7.67
CA TYR A 193 11.66 -16.30 7.27
C TYR A 193 11.45 -16.50 5.77
N SER A 194 12.36 -16.03 4.86
CA SER A 194 12.12 -16.16 3.42
C SER A 194 11.97 -17.60 2.94
N GLN A 195 12.59 -18.56 3.62
CA GLN A 195 12.46 -19.98 3.32
C GLN A 195 11.04 -20.55 3.47
N TYR A 196 10.17 -19.85 4.18
CA TYR A 196 8.77 -20.26 4.41
C TYR A 196 7.80 -19.62 3.42
N PHE A 197 8.28 -18.78 2.51
CA PHE A 197 7.42 -18.15 1.50
C PHE A 197 7.07 -19.14 0.39
N ASP A 198 5.78 -19.24 0.09
CA ASP A 198 5.28 -19.95 -1.07
C ASP A 198 5.16 -18.94 -2.22
N GLU A 199 6.10 -18.99 -3.17
CA GLU A 199 6.18 -18.02 -4.25
C GLU A 199 4.90 -17.99 -5.10
N GLU A 200 4.32 -19.14 -5.42
CA GLU A 200 3.10 -19.21 -6.23
C GLU A 200 1.89 -18.63 -5.48
N LYS A 201 1.73 -18.98 -4.20
CA LYS A 201 0.61 -18.46 -3.39
C LYS A 201 0.75 -16.98 -3.08
N THR A 202 1.99 -16.48 -2.94
CA THR A 202 2.24 -15.07 -2.61
C THR A 202 2.40 -14.18 -3.83
N LYS A 203 2.39 -14.74 -5.03
CA LYS A 203 2.39 -13.99 -6.28
C LYS A 203 1.15 -13.11 -6.40
N PHE A 204 -0.01 -13.67 -6.08
CA PHE A 204 -1.27 -12.96 -5.94
C PHE A 204 -1.76 -13.08 -4.49
N ALA A 205 -1.53 -12.04 -3.68
CA ALA A 205 -1.91 -12.10 -2.27
C ALA A 205 -2.17 -10.71 -1.69
N ILE A 206 -3.02 -10.71 -0.66
CA ILE A 206 -3.09 -9.60 0.30
C ILE A 206 -1.95 -9.83 1.28
N ILE A 207 -0.84 -9.16 1.06
CA ILE A 207 0.32 -9.18 1.95
C ILE A 207 0.19 -8.01 2.91
N ASN A 208 -0.17 -8.31 4.14
CA ASN A 208 -0.40 -7.36 5.22
C ASN A 208 -0.02 -8.01 6.58
N GLU A 209 -0.26 -7.29 7.66
CA GLU A 209 0.02 -7.76 9.02
C GLU A 209 -0.69 -9.08 9.36
N GLU A 210 -1.95 -9.26 8.95
CA GLU A 210 -2.71 -10.48 9.18
C GLU A 210 -2.07 -11.69 8.46
N TRP A 211 -1.63 -11.49 7.22
CA TRP A 211 -0.88 -12.51 6.47
C TRP A 211 0.41 -12.90 7.22
N ALA A 212 1.18 -11.90 7.66
CA ALA A 212 2.44 -12.14 8.36
C ALA A 212 2.22 -12.85 9.70
N ALA A 213 1.25 -12.42 10.50
CA ALA A 213 0.87 -13.07 11.76
C ALA A 213 0.43 -14.52 11.54
N THR A 214 -0.36 -14.78 10.49
CA THR A 214 -0.78 -16.14 10.13
C THR A 214 0.40 -17.03 9.77
N LEU A 215 1.38 -16.50 9.02
CA LEU A 215 2.60 -17.23 8.67
C LEU A 215 3.43 -17.55 9.93
N LEU A 216 3.69 -16.56 10.78
CA LEU A 216 4.46 -16.74 12.00
C LEU A 216 3.83 -17.76 12.95
N ASN A 217 2.50 -17.73 13.11
CA ASN A 217 1.75 -18.72 13.90
C ASN A 217 1.85 -20.13 13.33
N LYS A 218 1.92 -20.32 12.00
CA LYS A 218 2.12 -21.63 11.38
C LYS A 218 3.54 -22.16 11.62
N ILE A 219 4.54 -21.27 11.61
CA ILE A 219 5.94 -21.64 11.87
C ILE A 219 6.10 -22.08 13.32
N SER A 220 5.56 -21.30 14.28
CA SER A 220 5.68 -21.61 15.71
C SER A 220 5.03 -22.93 16.14
N LYS A 221 4.01 -23.41 15.40
CA LYS A 221 3.35 -24.70 15.67
C LYS A 221 4.10 -25.91 15.09
N LYS A 222 5.10 -25.68 14.23
CA LYS A 222 5.89 -26.76 13.60
C LYS A 222 7.21 -27.01 14.31
N ASN A 223 7.63 -26.09 15.17
CA ASN A 223 8.80 -26.19 16.05
C ASN A 223 8.41 -26.56 17.46
#